data_d67b9079acc3052f40a5b09d8b407c5e
#
_entry.id   d67b9079acc3052f40a5b09d8b407c5e
#
_cell.length_a   1.000
_cell.length_b   1.000
_cell.length_c   1.000
_cell.angle_alpha   90.00
_cell.angle_beta   90.00
_cell.angle_gamma   90.00
#
_symmetry.space_group_name_H-M   'P 1'
#
loop_
_entity.id
_entity.type
_entity.pdbx_description
1 polymer ?
#
loop_
_entity_poly.entity_id
_entity_poly.type
_entity_poly.pdbx_seq_one_letter_code
_entity_poly.pdbx_strand_id
1 'polypeptide(L)'
;LIEYPVKVVSTEEDGKNKLSRIELDSRREPITELTLVTSDKNFSRTARVMAMTGQAGEPPLTRGGRVVGSGSVSRIDLAAVKREEMKLGIPETRDSRYRVELENLDSPPLQGVAFEARGPAYEVVFLAQPGQSYRLSYGDAYREPPRYDTAAIDAALAAGAKPQRLNLGGVVDEAVTTAADQVWLRRLGSPWVLGAVVLGLVALLAVALRGAAARLDDLKP
;
A
#
# COMPACT_ATOMS: atom_id res chain seq x y z
N LEU A 1 11.51 0.05 -17.08
CA LEU A 1 10.82 0.92 -16.11
C LEU A 1 10.01 1.97 -16.86
N ILE A 2 8.83 2.27 -16.35
CA ILE A 2 7.96 3.36 -16.83
C ILE A 2 7.84 4.44 -15.75
N GLU A 3 7.43 5.62 -16.15
CA GLU A 3 7.16 6.72 -15.23
C GLU A 3 5.77 6.57 -14.63
N TYR A 4 5.69 6.81 -13.32
CA TYR A 4 4.45 6.85 -12.57
C TYR A 4 4.21 8.25 -11.98
N PRO A 5 2.97 8.73 -11.99
CA PRO A 5 2.67 10.05 -11.45
C PRO A 5 2.86 10.04 -9.92
N VAL A 6 3.68 10.94 -9.44
CA VAL A 6 3.81 11.26 -8.01
C VAL A 6 3.58 12.75 -7.81
N LYS A 7 3.01 13.12 -6.69
CA LYS A 7 2.72 14.51 -6.34
C LYS A 7 3.28 14.82 -4.97
N VAL A 8 4.03 15.91 -4.87
CA VAL A 8 4.39 16.49 -3.58
C VAL A 8 3.14 17.04 -2.91
N VAL A 9 2.83 16.53 -1.73
CA VAL A 9 1.65 16.93 -0.92
C VAL A 9 2.02 17.98 0.09
N SER A 10 3.17 17.80 0.74
CA SER A 10 3.68 18.75 1.73
C SER A 10 5.21 18.73 1.77
N THR A 11 5.77 19.85 2.17
CA THR A 11 7.19 20.00 2.51
C THR A 11 7.25 20.68 3.88
N GLU A 12 7.98 20.08 4.79
CA GLU A 12 8.16 20.55 6.17
C GLU A 12 9.67 20.61 6.48
N GLU A 13 10.11 21.72 7.03
CA GLU A 13 11.47 21.91 7.47
C GLU A 13 11.58 21.73 8.98
N ASP A 14 12.31 20.72 9.41
CA ASP A 14 12.62 20.47 10.82
C ASP A 14 13.99 21.08 11.16
N GLY A 15 13.98 22.35 11.55
CA GLY A 15 15.19 23.08 11.89
C GLY A 15 15.94 22.50 13.10
N LYS A 16 15.24 21.80 14.02
CA LYS A 16 15.86 21.18 15.19
C LYS A 16 16.70 19.95 14.80
N ASN A 17 16.16 19.12 13.91
CA ASN A 17 16.82 17.91 13.44
C ASN A 17 17.56 18.14 12.12
N LYS A 18 17.49 19.34 11.55
CA LYS A 18 18.14 19.72 10.29
C LYS A 18 17.72 18.81 9.11
N LEU A 19 16.43 18.54 9.02
CA LEU A 19 15.81 17.68 8.03
C LEU A 19 14.78 18.42 7.21
N SER A 20 14.75 18.17 5.91
CA SER A 20 13.60 18.48 5.06
C SER A 20 12.77 17.21 4.88
N ARG A 21 11.48 17.27 5.21
CA ARG A 21 10.53 16.17 5.05
C ARG A 21 9.57 16.49 3.91
N ILE A 22 9.59 15.68 2.89
CA ILE A 22 8.76 15.83 1.70
C ILE A 22 7.79 14.66 1.63
N GLU A 23 6.48 14.91 1.67
CA GLU A 23 5.46 13.89 1.50
C GLU A 23 5.01 13.79 0.04
N LEU A 24 4.96 12.57 -0.47
CA LEU A 24 4.57 12.22 -1.83
C LEU A 24 3.31 11.35 -1.81
N ASP A 25 2.39 11.62 -2.72
CA ASP A 25 1.25 10.76 -3.07
C ASP A 25 1.56 10.02 -4.36
N SER A 26 1.37 8.69 -4.40
CA SER A 26 1.77 7.82 -5.50
C SER A 26 0.64 6.96 -6.07
N ARG A 27 -0.57 7.09 -5.60
CA ARG A 27 -1.74 6.28 -6.03
C ARG A 27 -1.53 4.76 -5.98
N ARG A 28 -0.62 4.28 -5.11
CA ARG A 28 -0.23 2.86 -4.96
C ARG A 28 0.41 2.24 -6.20
N GLU A 29 1.10 3.05 -6.99
CA GLU A 29 1.86 2.56 -8.13
C GLU A 29 3.08 1.74 -7.69
N PRO A 30 3.55 0.76 -8.50
CA PRO A 30 4.69 -0.09 -8.16
C PRO A 30 6.01 0.65 -8.34
N ILE A 31 6.36 1.51 -7.39
CA ILE A 31 7.54 2.36 -7.46
C ILE A 31 8.77 1.59 -6.99
N THR A 32 9.86 1.69 -7.76
CA THR A 32 11.17 1.13 -7.42
C THR A 32 12.30 2.16 -7.48
N GLU A 33 12.04 3.34 -8.03
CA GLU A 33 13.02 4.43 -8.15
C GLU A 33 12.33 5.77 -7.94
N LEU A 34 12.91 6.62 -7.11
CA LEU A 34 12.57 8.03 -6.97
C LEU A 34 13.75 8.87 -7.40
N THR A 35 13.54 9.82 -8.29
CA THR A 35 14.57 10.77 -8.75
C THR A 35 14.25 12.14 -8.18
N LEU A 36 15.17 12.71 -7.40
CA LEU A 36 15.05 14.07 -6.89
C LEU A 36 15.24 15.07 -8.02
N VAL A 37 14.33 16.02 -8.10
CA VAL A 37 14.39 17.16 -9.04
C VAL A 37 14.52 18.44 -8.23
N THR A 38 15.55 19.23 -8.52
CA THR A 38 15.76 20.56 -7.91
C THR A 38 16.63 21.40 -8.85
N SER A 39 16.54 22.71 -8.75
CA SER A 39 17.43 23.64 -9.46
C SER A 39 18.80 23.83 -8.79
N ASP A 40 18.92 23.41 -7.52
CA ASP A 40 20.13 23.62 -6.73
C ASP A 40 21.32 22.83 -7.27
N LYS A 41 22.50 23.37 -7.05
CA LYS A 41 23.79 22.81 -7.47
C LYS A 41 24.77 22.78 -6.29
N ASN A 42 25.81 21.97 -6.45
CA ASN A 42 26.91 21.84 -5.50
C ASN A 42 26.44 21.43 -4.09
N PHE A 43 25.64 20.39 -4.06
CA PHE A 43 25.14 19.78 -2.82
C PHE A 43 25.38 18.28 -2.80
N SER A 44 25.42 17.74 -1.58
CA SER A 44 25.30 16.32 -1.29
C SER A 44 24.46 16.16 -0.03
N ARG A 45 23.44 15.30 -0.07
CA ARG A 45 22.51 15.06 1.05
C ARG A 45 22.29 13.58 1.23
N THR A 46 22.27 13.15 2.48
CA THR A 46 21.70 11.82 2.82
C THR A 46 20.19 11.91 2.66
N ALA A 47 19.63 10.90 2.00
CA ALA A 47 18.19 10.78 1.80
C ALA A 47 17.69 9.47 2.38
N ARG A 48 16.51 9.50 3.01
CA ARG A 48 15.79 8.32 3.52
C ARG A 48 14.38 8.33 2.96
N VAL A 49 13.95 7.21 2.42
CA VAL A 49 12.58 7.01 1.90
C VAL A 49 11.81 6.14 2.87
N MET A 50 10.65 6.59 3.27
CA MET A 50 9.74 5.90 4.17
C MET A 50 8.39 5.69 3.48
N ALA A 51 7.88 4.46 3.52
CA ALA A 51 6.49 4.17 3.18
C ALA A 51 5.61 4.50 4.40
N MET A 52 4.60 5.34 4.19
CA MET A 52 3.77 5.86 5.28
C MET A 52 2.53 4.98 5.44
N THR A 53 2.36 4.43 6.64
CA THR A 53 1.14 3.72 7.04
C THR A 53 0.17 4.72 7.70
N GLY A 54 -1.08 4.75 7.25
CA GLY A 54 -2.12 5.64 7.81
C GLY A 54 -3.06 6.15 6.73
N GLN A 55 -4.25 6.61 7.16
CA GLN A 55 -5.23 7.19 6.25
C GLN A 55 -4.91 8.67 5.96
N ALA A 56 -5.35 9.15 4.78
CA ALA A 56 -5.30 10.55 4.46
C ALA A 56 -6.15 11.33 5.48
N GLY A 57 -5.54 12.34 6.13
CA GLY A 57 -6.23 13.15 7.15
C GLY A 57 -5.70 12.98 8.58
N GLU A 58 -4.93 11.93 8.89
CA GLU A 58 -4.27 11.82 10.18
C GLU A 58 -3.11 12.82 10.32
N PRO A 59 -2.88 13.37 11.52
CA PRO A 59 -1.75 14.27 11.75
C PRO A 59 -0.40 13.64 11.39
N PRO A 60 0.55 14.38 10.81
CA PRO A 60 1.85 13.86 10.37
C PRO A 60 2.65 13.15 11.46
N LEU A 61 2.51 13.57 12.72
CA LEU A 61 3.23 13.04 13.89
C LEU A 61 2.75 11.66 14.36
N THR A 62 1.53 11.26 13.98
CA THR A 62 0.95 9.94 14.36
C THR A 62 1.14 8.90 13.28
N ARG A 63 1.61 9.28 12.09
CA ARG A 63 1.85 8.35 10.98
C ARG A 63 3.17 7.65 11.16
N GLY A 64 3.12 6.41 11.59
CA GLY A 64 4.27 5.51 11.52
C GLY A 64 4.71 5.32 10.08
N GLY A 65 6.03 5.28 9.83
CA GLY A 65 6.57 5.00 8.52
C GLY A 65 7.59 3.86 8.60
N ARG A 66 7.58 2.99 7.59
CA ARG A 66 8.58 1.94 7.41
C ARG A 66 9.65 2.45 6.44
N VAL A 67 10.92 2.46 6.86
CA VAL A 67 12.02 2.78 5.95
C VAL A 67 12.06 1.74 4.84
N VAL A 68 11.98 2.21 3.59
CA VAL A 68 12.02 1.37 2.38
C VAL A 68 13.28 1.58 1.56
N GLY A 69 14.01 2.68 1.79
CA GLY A 69 15.29 2.92 1.13
C GLY A 69 16.06 4.05 1.77
N SER A 70 17.34 4.09 1.50
CA SER A 70 18.22 5.19 1.88
C SER A 70 19.36 5.29 0.87
N GLY A 71 19.90 6.49 0.72
CA GLY A 71 20.98 6.74 -0.21
C GLY A 71 21.52 8.16 -0.07
N SER A 72 22.37 8.55 -0.99
CA SER A 72 22.86 9.92 -1.10
C SER A 72 22.37 10.51 -2.40
N VAL A 73 21.91 11.75 -2.37
CA VAL A 73 21.61 12.55 -3.56
C VAL A 73 22.61 13.69 -3.65
N SER A 74 23.18 13.89 -4.83
CA SER A 74 24.20 14.91 -5.03
C SER A 74 24.20 15.45 -6.43
N ARG A 75 24.47 16.74 -6.55
CA ARG A 75 24.77 17.40 -7.82
C ARG A 75 25.97 18.30 -7.61
N ILE A 76 27.09 17.94 -8.22
CA ILE A 76 28.35 18.71 -8.22
C ILE A 76 28.52 19.28 -9.61
N ASP A 77 28.55 20.60 -9.74
CA ASP A 77 28.73 21.32 -11.00
C ASP A 77 29.84 22.36 -10.80
N LEU A 78 31.07 21.88 -10.76
CA LEU A 78 32.28 22.67 -10.68
C LEU A 78 33.04 22.61 -12.01
N ALA A 79 33.90 23.60 -12.27
CA ALA A 79 34.64 23.67 -13.53
C ALA A 79 35.42 22.38 -13.85
N ALA A 80 36.01 21.73 -12.83
CA ALA A 80 36.80 20.52 -12.97
C ALA A 80 36.06 19.23 -12.74
N VAL A 81 34.85 19.26 -12.09
CA VAL A 81 34.11 18.06 -11.68
C VAL A 81 32.62 18.28 -11.94
N LYS A 82 32.05 17.42 -12.76
CA LYS A 82 30.59 17.33 -12.94
C LYS A 82 30.12 15.93 -12.55
N ARG A 83 29.28 15.83 -11.53
CA ARG A 83 28.70 14.58 -11.08
C ARG A 83 27.27 14.82 -10.63
N GLU A 84 26.39 13.95 -11.06
CA GLU A 84 25.00 13.99 -10.66
C GLU A 84 24.54 12.58 -10.25
N GLU A 85 24.00 12.48 -9.05
CA GLU A 85 23.42 11.26 -8.50
C GLU A 85 22.14 11.66 -7.75
N MET A 86 21.00 11.55 -8.43
CA MET A 86 19.71 12.06 -7.93
C MET A 86 18.72 10.95 -7.66
N LYS A 87 19.12 9.69 -7.87
CA LYS A 87 18.25 8.53 -7.83
C LYS A 87 18.31 7.82 -6.49
N LEU A 88 17.14 7.49 -5.97
CA LEU A 88 16.95 6.68 -4.77
C LEU A 88 16.25 5.39 -5.18
N GLY A 89 16.95 4.27 -5.10
CA GLY A 89 16.38 2.94 -5.31
C GLY A 89 15.63 2.47 -4.07
N ILE A 90 14.45 1.89 -4.29
CA ILE A 90 13.64 1.26 -3.24
C ILE A 90 13.18 -0.11 -3.73
N PRO A 91 12.93 -1.08 -2.85
CA PRO A 91 12.21 -2.30 -3.22
C PRO A 91 10.84 -1.93 -3.78
N GLU A 92 10.29 -2.74 -4.67
CA GLU A 92 8.94 -2.50 -5.15
C GLU A 92 7.96 -2.41 -3.98
N THR A 93 7.32 -1.28 -3.85
CA THR A 93 6.27 -1.02 -2.87
C THR A 93 5.09 -0.35 -3.54
N ARG A 94 3.89 -0.60 -3.01
CA ARG A 94 2.62 -0.07 -3.52
C ARG A 94 1.89 0.73 -2.45
N ASP A 95 2.65 1.52 -1.72
CA ASP A 95 2.10 2.39 -0.69
C ASP A 95 1.50 3.65 -1.34
N SER A 96 0.40 4.16 -0.81
CA SER A 96 -0.23 5.37 -1.32
C SER A 96 0.56 6.62 -1.01
N ARG A 97 1.39 6.57 0.03
CA ARG A 97 2.19 7.71 0.47
C ARG A 97 3.61 7.32 0.84
N TYR A 98 4.53 8.20 0.46
CA TYR A 98 5.92 8.13 0.85
C TYR A 98 6.33 9.43 1.53
N ARG A 99 7.30 9.34 2.42
CA ARG A 99 8.02 10.49 2.96
C ARG A 99 9.48 10.35 2.58
N VAL A 100 10.04 11.39 1.97
CA VAL A 100 11.47 11.51 1.75
C VAL A 100 12.03 12.49 2.77
N GLU A 101 13.00 12.05 3.55
CA GLU A 101 13.75 12.89 4.48
C GLU A 101 15.13 13.17 3.89
N LEU A 102 15.46 14.46 3.76
CA LEU A 102 16.77 14.93 3.32
C LEU A 102 17.51 15.53 4.52
N GLU A 103 18.70 15.06 4.79
CA GLU A 103 19.53 15.56 5.87
C GLU A 103 20.30 16.79 5.42
N ASN A 104 19.95 17.96 5.94
CA ASN A 104 20.53 19.24 5.51
C ASN A 104 21.84 19.58 6.24
N LEU A 105 22.08 18.98 7.41
CA LEU A 105 23.20 19.36 8.29
C LEU A 105 23.19 20.87 8.58
N ASP A 106 24.30 21.56 8.35
CA ASP A 106 24.41 23.01 8.50
C ASP A 106 24.16 23.80 7.20
N SER A 107 23.72 23.11 6.14
CA SER A 107 23.41 23.74 4.86
C SER A 107 21.93 24.13 4.79
N PRO A 108 21.57 25.16 4.01
CA PRO A 108 20.17 25.52 3.79
C PRO A 108 19.40 24.38 3.10
N PRO A 109 18.08 24.29 3.34
CA PRO A 109 17.21 23.36 2.60
C PRO A 109 17.28 23.58 1.10
N LEU A 110 17.14 22.48 0.33
CA LEU A 110 17.08 22.54 -1.13
C LEU A 110 15.79 23.23 -1.59
N GLN A 111 15.89 23.99 -2.66
CA GLN A 111 14.77 24.75 -3.20
C GLN A 111 14.08 24.05 -4.36
N GLY A 112 12.77 24.26 -4.49
CA GLY A 112 12.00 23.74 -5.62
C GLY A 112 12.04 22.22 -5.73
N VAL A 113 12.04 21.52 -4.61
CA VAL A 113 12.14 20.05 -4.56
C VAL A 113 10.89 19.42 -5.14
N ALA A 114 11.09 18.54 -6.14
CA ALA A 114 10.08 17.66 -6.70
C ALA A 114 10.68 16.26 -6.87
N PHE A 115 9.83 15.29 -7.19
CA PHE A 115 10.25 13.92 -7.45
C PHE A 115 9.60 13.36 -8.70
N GLU A 116 10.37 12.59 -9.45
CA GLU A 116 9.89 11.68 -10.49
C GLU A 116 9.97 10.25 -9.96
N ALA A 117 8.98 9.44 -10.27
CA ALA A 117 8.93 8.04 -9.83
C ALA A 117 8.95 7.11 -11.02
N ARG A 118 9.68 6.00 -10.90
CA ARG A 118 9.73 4.94 -11.90
C ARG A 118 9.57 3.58 -11.26
N GLY A 119 9.02 2.65 -12.06
CA GLY A 119 8.84 1.28 -11.62
C GLY A 119 8.57 0.32 -12.78
N PRO A 120 8.40 -0.97 -12.50
CA PRO A 120 8.12 -1.96 -13.53
C PRO A 120 6.73 -1.73 -14.15
N ALA A 121 6.63 -1.98 -15.45
CA ALA A 121 5.34 -2.13 -16.12
C ALA A 121 4.89 -3.59 -15.99
N TYR A 122 3.64 -3.79 -15.62
CA TYR A 122 3.02 -5.12 -15.58
C TYR A 122 2.07 -5.30 -16.74
N GLU A 123 2.13 -6.47 -17.37
CA GLU A 123 1.22 -6.87 -18.44
C GLU A 123 0.50 -8.14 -18.02
N VAL A 124 -0.79 -8.23 -18.33
CA VAL A 124 -1.58 -9.44 -18.16
C VAL A 124 -1.74 -10.08 -19.54
N VAL A 125 -1.25 -11.32 -19.68
CA VAL A 125 -1.38 -12.11 -20.92
C VAL A 125 -2.38 -13.23 -20.69
N PHE A 126 -3.32 -13.40 -21.62
CA PHE A 126 -4.32 -14.45 -21.54
C PHE A 126 -4.70 -14.97 -22.94
N LEU A 127 -5.26 -16.18 -23.01
CA LEU A 127 -5.78 -16.73 -24.25
C LEU A 127 -7.21 -16.25 -24.49
N ALA A 128 -7.37 -15.44 -25.52
CA ALA A 128 -8.69 -14.94 -25.91
C ALA A 128 -9.34 -15.86 -26.94
N GLN A 129 -10.63 -16.09 -26.81
CA GLN A 129 -11.46 -16.76 -27.82
C GLN A 129 -12.16 -15.70 -28.68
N PRO A 130 -12.22 -15.88 -30.00
CA PRO A 130 -12.94 -14.95 -30.89
C PRO A 130 -14.41 -14.79 -30.47
N GLY A 131 -14.90 -13.54 -30.48
CA GLY A 131 -16.29 -13.23 -30.17
C GLY A 131 -16.64 -13.23 -28.68
N GLN A 132 -15.68 -13.47 -27.78
CA GLN A 132 -15.92 -13.38 -26.34
C GLN A 132 -15.55 -12.02 -25.78
N SER A 133 -16.26 -11.62 -24.71
CA SER A 133 -15.96 -10.43 -23.92
C SER A 133 -15.28 -10.85 -22.62
N TYR A 134 -14.24 -10.13 -22.24
CA TYR A 134 -13.46 -10.39 -21.04
C TYR A 134 -13.52 -9.20 -20.08
N ARG A 135 -13.51 -9.49 -18.78
CA ARG A 135 -13.45 -8.47 -17.74
C ARG A 135 -12.17 -8.69 -16.91
N LEU A 136 -11.42 -7.62 -16.73
CA LEU A 136 -10.29 -7.58 -15.79
C LEU A 136 -10.76 -6.99 -14.48
N SER A 137 -10.72 -7.79 -13.41
CA SER A 137 -11.00 -7.33 -12.04
C SER A 137 -9.68 -7.17 -11.29
N TYR A 138 -9.53 -6.07 -10.56
CA TYR A 138 -8.31 -5.77 -9.80
C TYR A 138 -8.64 -4.95 -8.55
N GLY A 139 -7.68 -4.85 -7.61
CA GLY A 139 -7.78 -3.98 -6.43
C GLY A 139 -8.47 -4.60 -5.22
N ASP A 140 -8.86 -5.87 -5.26
CA ASP A 140 -9.40 -6.57 -4.09
C ASP A 140 -8.26 -7.12 -3.23
N ALA A 141 -8.03 -6.48 -2.06
CA ALA A 141 -6.98 -6.88 -1.12
C ALA A 141 -7.28 -8.17 -0.36
N TYR A 142 -8.51 -8.64 -0.41
CA TYR A 142 -8.98 -9.80 0.37
C TYR A 142 -9.20 -11.06 -0.47
N ARG A 143 -9.14 -10.92 -1.78
CA ARG A 143 -9.34 -12.04 -2.70
C ARG A 143 -8.03 -12.80 -2.88
N GLU A 144 -8.08 -14.11 -2.69
CA GLU A 144 -6.93 -14.95 -3.04
C GLU A 144 -6.65 -14.87 -4.54
N PRO A 145 -5.35 -14.76 -4.94
CA PRO A 145 -5.00 -14.74 -6.36
C PRO A 145 -5.43 -16.05 -7.00
N PRO A 146 -6.10 -16.00 -8.16
CA PRO A 146 -6.52 -17.20 -8.87
C PRO A 146 -5.28 -17.96 -9.36
N ARG A 147 -5.38 -19.29 -9.38
CA ARG A 147 -4.35 -20.18 -9.92
C ARG A 147 -4.81 -20.69 -11.27
N TYR A 148 -4.33 -20.06 -12.33
CA TYR A 148 -4.62 -20.52 -13.70
C TYR A 148 -3.55 -21.49 -14.20
N ASP A 149 -3.95 -22.42 -15.08
CA ASP A 149 -3.00 -23.17 -15.88
C ASP A 149 -2.45 -22.24 -16.97
N THR A 150 -1.17 -21.90 -16.87
CA THR A 150 -0.47 -21.02 -17.79
C THR A 150 0.39 -21.75 -18.81
N ALA A 151 0.46 -23.09 -18.77
CA ALA A 151 1.39 -23.89 -19.58
C ALA A 151 1.28 -23.60 -21.08
N ALA A 152 0.07 -23.43 -21.60
CA ALA A 152 -0.13 -23.13 -23.02
C ALA A 152 0.36 -21.72 -23.39
N ILE A 153 0.20 -20.73 -22.49
CA ILE A 153 0.67 -19.36 -22.68
C ILE A 153 2.19 -19.34 -22.65
N ASP A 154 2.78 -20.00 -21.64
CA ASP A 154 4.24 -20.06 -21.46
C ASP A 154 4.90 -20.73 -22.66
N ALA A 155 4.33 -21.85 -23.17
CA ALA A 155 4.81 -22.54 -24.37
C ALA A 155 4.72 -21.65 -25.63
N ALA A 156 3.63 -20.92 -25.79
CA ALA A 156 3.46 -20.01 -26.93
C ALA A 156 4.46 -18.84 -26.88
N LEU A 157 4.66 -18.24 -25.72
CA LEU A 157 5.65 -17.16 -25.53
C LEU A 157 7.08 -17.66 -25.75
N ALA A 158 7.42 -18.85 -25.25
CA ALA A 158 8.73 -19.48 -25.48
C ALA A 158 8.98 -19.82 -26.98
N ALA A 159 7.91 -20.12 -27.73
CA ALA A 159 7.96 -20.32 -29.17
C ALA A 159 8.01 -18.98 -29.97
N GLY A 160 8.04 -17.84 -29.30
CA GLY A 160 8.16 -16.52 -29.92
C GLY A 160 6.82 -15.89 -30.33
N ALA A 161 5.69 -16.37 -29.82
CA ALA A 161 4.39 -15.74 -30.05
C ALA A 161 4.40 -14.32 -29.48
N LYS A 162 3.87 -13.37 -30.24
CA LYS A 162 3.73 -11.98 -29.83
C LYS A 162 2.29 -11.72 -29.41
N PRO A 163 2.02 -11.42 -28.13
CA PRO A 163 0.69 -11.06 -27.69
C PRO A 163 0.17 -9.81 -28.43
N GLN A 164 -1.10 -9.85 -28.82
CA GLN A 164 -1.76 -8.68 -29.34
C GLN A 164 -2.19 -7.77 -28.18
N ARG A 165 -1.88 -6.48 -28.27
CA ARG A 165 -2.35 -5.51 -27.28
C ARG A 165 -3.83 -5.27 -27.43
N LEU A 166 -4.52 -5.35 -26.30
CA LEU A 166 -5.94 -5.01 -26.19
C LEU A 166 -6.09 -3.67 -25.48
N ASN A 167 -7.03 -2.87 -25.93
CA ASN A 167 -7.41 -1.66 -25.22
C ASN A 167 -8.45 -2.02 -24.16
N LEU A 168 -8.22 -1.59 -22.94
CA LEU A 168 -9.22 -1.68 -21.89
C LEU A 168 -10.36 -0.72 -22.20
N GLY A 169 -11.58 -1.19 -21.98
CA GLY A 169 -12.78 -0.35 -21.98
C GLY A 169 -12.80 0.59 -20.76
N GLY A 170 -13.92 1.31 -20.60
CA GLY A 170 -14.10 2.16 -19.41
C GLY A 170 -14.08 1.34 -18.11
N VAL A 171 -13.59 1.96 -17.04
CA VAL A 171 -13.67 1.37 -15.70
C VAL A 171 -15.15 1.26 -15.32
N VAL A 172 -15.56 0.05 -14.99
CA VAL A 172 -16.86 -0.22 -14.37
C VAL A 172 -16.60 -0.43 -12.91
N ASP A 173 -16.93 0.56 -12.08
CA ASP A 173 -16.95 0.36 -10.64
C ASP A 173 -18.02 -0.71 -10.36
N GLU A 174 -17.56 -1.93 -10.14
CA GLU A 174 -18.41 -2.85 -9.40
C GLU A 174 -18.59 -2.22 -8.03
N ALA A 175 -19.83 -1.79 -7.75
CA ALA A 175 -20.18 -1.53 -6.36
C ALA A 175 -19.68 -2.76 -5.60
N VAL A 176 -18.63 -2.55 -4.81
CA VAL A 176 -18.12 -3.57 -3.92
C VAL A 176 -19.37 -4.00 -3.17
N THR A 177 -19.94 -5.14 -3.55
CA THR A 177 -20.82 -5.87 -2.66
C THR A 177 -19.87 -6.24 -1.52
N THR A 178 -19.49 -5.19 -0.80
CA THR A 178 -18.86 -5.32 0.49
C THR A 178 -19.83 -6.20 1.17
N ALA A 179 -19.41 -7.42 1.36
CA ALA A 179 -20.10 -8.38 2.13
C ALA A 179 -20.60 -7.67 3.39
N ALA A 180 -21.78 -7.06 3.30
CA ALA A 180 -22.58 -6.73 4.46
C ALA A 180 -22.65 -7.99 5.35
N ASP A 181 -22.57 -9.16 4.73
CA ASP A 181 -22.42 -10.46 5.35
C ASP A 181 -21.10 -10.65 6.13
N GLN A 182 -19.99 -10.02 5.77
CA GLN A 182 -18.74 -10.19 6.54
C GLN A 182 -18.59 -9.17 7.69
N VAL A 183 -19.27 -8.04 7.65
CA VAL A 183 -19.21 -7.06 8.74
C VAL A 183 -19.88 -7.59 10.00
N TRP A 184 -20.97 -8.35 9.88
CA TRP A 184 -21.62 -8.96 11.04
C TRP A 184 -20.82 -10.15 11.58
N LEU A 185 -20.18 -10.97 10.72
CA LEU A 185 -19.27 -12.03 11.14
C LEU A 185 -18.05 -11.48 11.89
N ARG A 186 -17.53 -10.36 11.46
CA ARG A 186 -16.44 -9.67 12.14
C ARG A 186 -16.86 -9.07 13.49
N ARG A 187 -18.11 -8.64 13.62
CA ARG A 187 -18.71 -8.23 14.91
C ARG A 187 -18.93 -9.42 15.85
N LEU A 188 -19.27 -10.60 15.33
CA LEU A 188 -19.37 -11.83 16.12
C LEU A 188 -18.02 -12.30 16.68
N GLY A 189 -16.92 -12.01 16.01
CA GLY A 189 -15.56 -12.27 16.51
C GLY A 189 -15.06 -11.27 17.56
N SER A 190 -15.82 -10.25 17.91
CA SER A 190 -15.47 -9.32 18.97
C SER A 190 -15.48 -10.02 20.34
N PRO A 191 -14.43 -9.85 21.18
CA PRO A 191 -14.34 -10.48 22.49
C PRO A 191 -15.53 -10.12 23.40
N TRP A 192 -16.16 -8.97 23.19
CA TRP A 192 -17.35 -8.54 23.90
C TRP A 192 -18.61 -9.32 23.51
N VAL A 193 -18.78 -9.66 22.23
CA VAL A 193 -19.91 -10.47 21.76
C VAL A 193 -19.74 -11.90 22.23
N LEU A 194 -18.51 -12.44 22.15
CA LEU A 194 -18.22 -13.77 22.67
C LEU A 194 -18.47 -13.84 24.18
N GLY A 195 -18.07 -12.84 24.95
CA GLY A 195 -18.34 -12.72 26.38
C GLY A 195 -19.86 -12.67 26.71
N ALA A 196 -20.63 -11.91 25.92
CA ALA A 196 -22.08 -11.83 26.09
C ALA A 196 -22.79 -13.16 25.81
N VAL A 197 -22.33 -13.89 24.76
CA VAL A 197 -22.88 -15.23 24.45
C VAL A 197 -22.55 -16.23 25.55
N VAL A 198 -21.33 -16.24 26.07
CA VAL A 198 -20.93 -17.13 27.18
C VAL A 198 -21.74 -16.80 28.44
N LEU A 199 -21.91 -15.52 28.80
CA LEU A 199 -22.72 -15.10 29.94
C LEU A 199 -24.21 -15.51 29.78
N GLY A 200 -24.76 -15.39 28.58
CA GLY A 200 -26.10 -15.83 28.25
C GLY A 200 -26.29 -17.35 28.47
N LEU A 201 -25.30 -18.14 27.99
CA LEU A 201 -25.32 -19.60 28.18
C LEU A 201 -25.22 -19.98 29.67
N VAL A 202 -24.36 -19.32 30.43
CA VAL A 202 -24.20 -19.54 31.87
C VAL A 202 -25.48 -19.19 32.61
N ALA A 203 -26.13 -18.07 32.26
CA ALA A 203 -27.41 -17.67 32.86
C ALA A 203 -28.53 -18.70 32.57
N LEU A 204 -28.59 -19.19 31.34
CA LEU A 204 -29.56 -20.20 30.89
C LEU A 204 -29.34 -21.53 31.62
N LEU A 205 -28.11 -21.96 31.81
CA LEU A 205 -27.72 -23.12 32.60
C LEU A 205 -28.12 -22.95 34.09
N ALA A 206 -27.89 -21.78 34.66
CA ALA A 206 -28.25 -21.48 36.04
C ALA A 206 -29.77 -21.53 36.25
N VAL A 207 -30.56 -21.00 35.32
CA VAL A 207 -32.02 -21.07 35.34
C VAL A 207 -32.51 -22.52 35.22
N ALA A 208 -31.94 -23.30 34.30
CA ALA A 208 -32.27 -24.69 34.09
C ALA A 208 -31.97 -25.55 35.33
N LEU A 209 -30.81 -25.35 35.97
CA LEU A 209 -30.42 -26.04 37.22
C LEU A 209 -31.32 -25.66 38.38
N ARG A 210 -31.71 -24.37 38.47
CA ARG A 210 -32.65 -23.93 39.53
C ARG A 210 -34.02 -24.50 39.34
N GLY A 211 -34.50 -24.61 38.09
CA GLY A 211 -35.77 -25.27 37.78
C GLY A 211 -35.75 -26.78 38.04
N ALA A 212 -34.61 -27.44 37.79
CA ALA A 212 -34.43 -28.86 38.10
C ALA A 212 -34.37 -29.11 39.62
N ALA A 213 -33.65 -28.24 40.36
CA ALA A 213 -33.61 -28.35 41.85
C ALA A 213 -34.97 -28.14 42.49
N ALA A 214 -35.77 -27.17 42.04
CA ALA A 214 -37.11 -26.95 42.54
C ALA A 214 -38.05 -28.16 42.32
N ARG A 215 -37.90 -28.87 41.19
CA ARG A 215 -38.68 -30.10 40.93
C ARG A 215 -38.25 -31.28 41.78
N LEU A 216 -36.99 -31.30 42.22
CA LEU A 216 -36.46 -32.33 43.11
C LEU A 216 -36.97 -32.13 44.59
N ASP A 217 -37.17 -30.88 45.00
CA ASP A 217 -37.72 -30.55 46.29
C ASP A 217 -39.26 -30.94 46.42
N ASP A 218 -40.01 -30.86 45.32
CA ASP A 218 -41.43 -31.27 45.25
C ASP A 218 -41.56 -32.78 45.20
N LEU A 219 -40.52 -33.57 45.05
CA LEU A 219 -40.56 -35.06 45.05
C LEU A 219 -40.10 -35.68 46.37
N LYS A 220 -39.81 -34.89 47.40
CA LYS A 220 -39.54 -35.42 48.76
C LYS A 220 -40.86 -35.76 49.50
N PRO A 221 -41.08 -37.03 49.95
CA PRO A 221 -42.25 -37.44 50.61
C PRO A 221 -42.38 -36.79 52.00
#